data_2bbf5cd52d638e372577152608fe1ee5
#
_entry.id   2bbf5cd52d638e372577152608fe1ee5
#
_cell.length_a   1.000
_cell.length_b   1.000
_cell.length_c   1.000
_cell.angle_alpha   90.00
_cell.angle_beta   90.00
_cell.angle_gamma   90.00
#
_symmetry.space_group_name_H-M   'P 1'
#
loop_
_entity.id
_entity.type
_entity.pdbx_description
1 polymer ?
#
loop_
_entity_poly.entity_id
_entity_poly.type
_entity_poly.pdbx_seq_one_letter_code
_entity_poly.pdbx_strand_id
1 'polypeptide(L)'
;MQLGDTLVIGVSVNNVTGISGKSYAVGDLLRAAVEAEAMQFDAIWVHDAPLGRRTLAALDPVTVLAAVAAQTKTLRLGTGILTPQLRNPVYLAQQWATLFALSEGRAIMGVGSGAGTPTLLKREFEALAALRHDSTLDPARLYDKRGALFDESLDVMRRLWAEDKFSYSGTFFRFDEVTLGEARPAAMPPVLVAAGIYFPLQPGAPVHHGWTEKHAGTFVLGPYKRVAAYGDGWMTVHLKPEEYDLHWAKIQAHSDAAYGGKPVAKAFNCFVNVDPDPVKARQAVKDHLADFHGPPIWDDVVDRWAVAGPPEQIASG
;
A
#
# COMPACT_ATOMS: atom_id res chain seq x y z
N MET A 1 6.48 3.04 18.07
CA MET A 1 5.33 3.95 17.94
C MET A 1 4.08 3.09 17.97
N GLN A 2 3.17 3.29 18.92
CA GLN A 2 1.86 2.68 18.86
C GLN A 2 1.02 3.48 17.87
N LEU A 3 0.41 2.79 16.91
CA LEU A 3 -0.67 3.34 16.11
C LEU A 3 -1.89 3.39 17.04
N GLY A 4 -2.05 4.50 17.75
CA GLY A 4 -3.06 4.63 18.82
C GLY A 4 -4.47 4.91 18.28
N ASP A 5 -5.43 5.13 19.19
CA ASP A 5 -6.85 5.40 18.89
C ASP A 5 -7.11 6.82 18.33
N THR A 6 -6.06 7.59 18.07
CA THR A 6 -6.18 8.95 17.53
C THR A 6 -6.35 8.90 16.02
N LEU A 7 -7.32 9.64 15.50
CA LEU A 7 -7.47 9.85 14.05
C LEU A 7 -6.20 10.50 13.49
N VAL A 8 -5.66 9.90 12.46
CA VAL A 8 -4.48 10.38 11.73
C VAL A 8 -4.90 10.73 10.31
N ILE A 9 -4.74 11.99 9.95
CA ILE A 9 -5.08 12.48 8.62
C ILE A 9 -3.81 12.62 7.80
N GLY A 10 -3.70 11.81 6.74
CA GLY A 10 -2.57 11.84 5.84
C GLY A 10 -2.97 12.22 4.43
N VAL A 11 -2.01 12.69 3.66
CA VAL A 11 -2.17 13.02 2.25
C VAL A 11 -1.21 12.21 1.38
N SER A 12 -1.69 11.75 0.22
CA SER A 12 -0.81 11.14 -0.77
C SER A 12 -0.06 12.21 -1.54
N VAL A 13 1.26 12.16 -1.47
CA VAL A 13 2.11 13.00 -2.32
C VAL A 13 2.40 12.21 -3.59
N ASN A 14 2.11 12.82 -4.72
CA ASN A 14 2.16 12.12 -6.00
C ASN A 14 3.62 11.93 -6.46
N ASN A 15 4.19 10.76 -6.20
CA ASN A 15 5.47 10.31 -6.75
C ASN A 15 5.33 9.61 -8.10
N VAL A 16 4.12 9.55 -8.66
CA VAL A 16 3.81 8.94 -9.96
C VAL A 16 3.74 10.04 -11.02
N THR A 17 4.57 9.93 -12.04
CA THR A 17 4.58 10.86 -13.20
C THR A 17 3.62 10.37 -14.29
N GLY A 18 3.10 11.29 -15.10
CA GLY A 18 2.30 10.97 -16.29
C GLY A 18 0.80 10.79 -16.04
N ILE A 19 0.29 10.99 -14.83
CA ILE A 19 -1.16 11.05 -14.61
C ILE A 19 -1.71 12.34 -15.25
N SER A 20 -2.76 12.21 -16.04
CA SER A 20 -3.39 13.31 -16.77
C SER A 20 -2.41 14.12 -17.64
N GLY A 21 -1.37 13.47 -18.18
CA GLY A 21 -0.36 14.11 -19.03
C GLY A 21 0.53 15.13 -18.30
N LYS A 22 0.44 15.24 -16.97
CA LYS A 22 1.26 16.16 -16.18
C LYS A 22 2.56 15.47 -15.74
N SER A 23 3.67 16.14 -15.93
CA SER A 23 4.97 15.81 -15.35
C SER A 23 5.17 16.65 -14.10
N TYR A 24 5.55 16.01 -13.00
CA TYR A 24 5.91 16.72 -11.77
C TYR A 24 7.42 16.74 -11.64
N ALA A 25 7.97 17.90 -11.32
CA ALA A 25 9.37 17.97 -10.92
C ALA A 25 9.54 17.32 -9.53
N VAL A 26 10.68 16.65 -9.33
CA VAL A 26 10.98 16.04 -8.00
C VAL A 26 10.94 17.08 -6.90
N GLY A 27 11.37 18.32 -7.20
CA GLY A 27 11.29 19.44 -6.26
C GLY A 27 9.85 19.81 -5.82
N ASP A 28 8.85 19.60 -6.68
CA ASP A 28 7.44 19.85 -6.34
C ASP A 28 6.92 18.83 -5.35
N LEU A 29 7.33 17.58 -5.49
CA LEU A 29 7.00 16.51 -4.56
C LEU A 29 7.57 16.79 -3.16
N LEU A 30 8.84 17.15 -3.07
CA LEU A 30 9.48 17.47 -1.79
C LEU A 30 8.84 18.70 -1.14
N ARG A 31 8.55 19.73 -1.94
CA ARG A 31 7.85 20.93 -1.48
C ARG A 31 6.46 20.63 -0.95
N ALA A 32 5.68 19.79 -1.67
CA ALA A 32 4.35 19.38 -1.22
C ALA A 32 4.39 18.63 0.13
N ALA A 33 5.44 17.83 0.38
CA ALA A 33 5.60 17.18 1.67
C ALA A 33 5.89 18.18 2.81
N VAL A 34 6.73 19.19 2.56
CA VAL A 34 7.01 20.27 3.53
C VAL A 34 5.76 21.11 3.78
N GLU A 35 5.00 21.42 2.74
CA GLU A 35 3.73 22.13 2.84
C GLU A 35 2.68 21.33 3.64
N ALA A 36 2.60 20.01 3.42
CA ALA A 36 1.74 19.14 4.19
C ALA A 36 2.06 19.16 5.69
N GLU A 37 3.34 19.17 6.05
CA GLU A 37 3.77 19.34 7.45
C GLU A 37 3.37 20.71 8.00
N ALA A 38 3.58 21.79 7.24
CA ALA A 38 3.19 23.13 7.64
C ALA A 38 1.66 23.30 7.79
N MET A 39 0.89 22.55 7.02
CA MET A 39 -0.58 22.47 7.11
C MET A 39 -1.05 21.52 8.21
N GLN A 40 -0.16 20.94 8.99
CA GLN A 40 -0.45 20.04 10.10
C GLN A 40 -1.13 18.71 9.70
N PHE A 41 -0.87 18.22 8.49
CA PHE A 41 -1.16 16.83 8.19
C PHE A 41 -0.27 15.91 9.04
N ASP A 42 -0.81 14.79 9.48
CA ASP A 42 -0.11 13.83 10.34
C ASP A 42 0.81 12.89 9.55
N ALA A 43 0.49 12.63 8.28
CA ALA A 43 1.21 11.66 7.48
C ALA A 43 1.21 12.02 5.98
N ILE A 44 2.26 11.56 5.30
CA ILE A 44 2.26 11.47 3.84
C ILE A 44 2.38 10.02 3.38
N TRP A 45 1.83 9.76 2.19
CA TRP A 45 1.85 8.46 1.56
C TRP A 45 2.39 8.57 0.13
N VAL A 46 3.23 7.62 -0.27
CA VAL A 46 3.75 7.49 -1.63
C VAL A 46 3.44 6.12 -2.21
N HIS A 47 3.33 6.06 -3.52
CA HIS A 47 2.96 4.84 -4.25
C HIS A 47 4.18 4.06 -4.72
N ASP A 48 4.00 2.76 -4.94
CA ASP A 48 4.99 1.86 -5.56
C ASP A 48 4.47 1.38 -6.92
N ALA A 49 5.23 1.68 -7.97
CA ALA A 49 5.03 1.17 -9.31
C ALA A 49 6.40 0.99 -9.97
N PRO A 50 7.10 -0.12 -9.69
CA PRO A 50 8.50 -0.30 -10.07
C PRO A 50 8.73 -0.33 -11.58
N LEU A 51 7.74 -0.77 -12.34
CA LEU A 51 7.75 -0.68 -13.79
C LEU A 51 6.68 0.29 -14.28
N GLY A 52 7.07 1.22 -15.13
CA GLY A 52 6.16 2.21 -15.70
C GLY A 52 4.94 1.56 -16.36
N ARG A 53 3.76 2.08 -16.05
CA ARG A 53 2.49 1.66 -16.67
C ARG A 53 2.17 2.64 -17.80
N ARG A 54 2.33 2.24 -19.07
CA ARG A 54 2.12 3.13 -20.23
C ARG A 54 2.95 4.42 -20.10
N THR A 55 2.31 5.51 -19.65
CA THR A 55 2.93 6.81 -19.38
C THR A 55 3.20 7.04 -17.89
N LEU A 56 2.83 6.12 -17.01
CA LEU A 56 2.99 6.24 -15.57
C LEU A 56 4.32 5.62 -15.14
N ALA A 57 5.16 6.40 -14.48
CA ALA A 57 6.36 5.91 -13.80
C ALA A 57 6.37 6.44 -12.37
N ALA A 58 6.62 5.58 -11.39
CA ALA A 58 6.80 6.00 -10.03
C ALA A 58 8.28 6.12 -9.69
N LEU A 59 8.63 7.17 -8.96
CA LEU A 59 9.91 7.23 -8.27
C LEU A 59 9.90 6.19 -7.14
N ASP A 60 11.05 5.58 -6.88
CA ASP A 60 11.17 4.58 -5.82
C ASP A 60 10.70 5.13 -4.47
N PRO A 61 9.72 4.49 -3.81
CA PRO A 61 9.08 5.04 -2.63
C PRO A 61 10.02 5.16 -1.42
N VAL A 62 10.95 4.23 -1.24
CA VAL A 62 11.87 4.25 -0.10
C VAL A 62 12.85 5.42 -0.25
N THR A 63 13.36 5.63 -1.45
CA THR A 63 14.27 6.74 -1.77
C THR A 63 13.56 8.10 -1.62
N VAL A 64 12.32 8.21 -2.09
CA VAL A 64 11.51 9.43 -1.93
C VAL A 64 11.27 9.73 -0.46
N LEU A 65 10.83 8.74 0.31
CA LEU A 65 10.57 8.92 1.74
C LEU A 65 11.83 9.28 2.53
N ALA A 66 13.00 8.78 2.13
CA ALA A 66 14.28 9.18 2.75
C ALA A 66 14.59 10.67 2.51
N ALA A 67 14.35 11.16 1.29
CA ALA A 67 14.51 12.58 0.97
C ALA A 67 13.52 13.46 1.74
N VAL A 68 12.28 13.03 1.89
CA VAL A 68 11.26 13.74 2.69
C VAL A 68 11.60 13.69 4.18
N ALA A 69 12.09 12.56 4.69
CA ALA A 69 12.52 12.43 6.09
C ALA A 69 13.55 13.49 6.50
N ALA A 70 14.46 13.82 5.59
CA ALA A 70 15.49 14.85 5.82
C ALA A 70 14.94 16.29 5.85
N GLN A 71 13.76 16.54 5.28
CA GLN A 71 13.16 17.88 5.16
C GLN A 71 12.01 18.10 6.13
N THR A 72 11.52 17.06 6.80
CA THR A 72 10.36 17.10 7.72
C THR A 72 10.73 16.56 9.08
N LYS A 73 9.95 16.93 10.11
CA LYS A 73 10.25 16.59 11.52
C LYS A 73 9.15 15.78 12.20
N THR A 74 7.90 16.00 11.82
CA THR A 74 6.73 15.45 12.51
C THR A 74 5.90 14.50 11.65
N LEU A 75 5.93 14.67 10.31
CA LEU A 75 5.17 13.83 9.39
C LEU A 75 5.55 12.36 9.51
N ARG A 76 4.57 11.51 9.64
CA ARG A 76 4.69 10.08 9.40
C ARG A 76 4.86 9.83 7.90
N LEU A 77 5.69 8.86 7.54
CA LEU A 77 6.14 8.62 6.18
C LEU A 77 5.71 7.23 5.75
N GLY A 78 4.69 7.14 4.91
CA GLY A 78 4.07 5.87 4.56
C GLY A 78 4.17 5.47 3.10
N THR A 79 4.11 4.17 2.85
CA THR A 79 3.87 3.62 1.51
C THR A 79 2.42 3.17 1.36
N GLY A 80 1.75 3.57 0.32
CA GLY A 80 0.36 3.20 0.05
C GLY A 80 0.13 2.64 -1.33
N ILE A 81 0.61 1.46 -1.61
CA ILE A 81 1.34 0.42 -0.90
C ILE A 81 2.68 0.11 -1.58
N LEU A 82 3.60 -0.51 -0.83
CA LEU A 82 4.81 -1.14 -1.38
C LEU A 82 4.53 -2.63 -1.66
N THR A 83 5.15 -3.16 -2.70
CA THR A 83 5.04 -4.56 -3.10
C THR A 83 6.35 -5.30 -2.77
N PRO A 84 6.51 -5.81 -1.53
CA PRO A 84 7.81 -6.30 -1.04
C PRO A 84 8.34 -7.50 -1.83
N GLN A 85 7.48 -8.36 -2.32
CA GLN A 85 7.86 -9.55 -3.09
C GLN A 85 8.49 -9.25 -4.46
N LEU A 86 8.43 -8.01 -4.94
CA LEU A 86 9.14 -7.55 -6.14
C LEU A 86 10.58 -7.13 -5.85
N ARG A 87 11.03 -7.24 -4.61
CA ARG A 87 12.37 -6.87 -4.14
C ARG A 87 13.03 -8.03 -3.40
N ASN A 88 14.35 -7.95 -3.22
CA ASN A 88 15.02 -8.85 -2.30
C ASN A 88 14.66 -8.44 -0.85
N PRO A 89 14.08 -9.33 -0.02
CA PRO A 89 13.60 -8.97 1.30
C PRO A 89 14.71 -8.60 2.29
N VAL A 90 15.93 -9.11 2.11
CA VAL A 90 17.08 -8.77 2.96
C VAL A 90 17.49 -7.30 2.72
N TYR A 91 17.65 -6.92 1.45
CA TYR A 91 17.97 -5.53 1.11
C TYR A 91 16.84 -4.57 1.46
N LEU A 92 15.58 -4.98 1.23
CA LEU A 92 14.43 -4.15 1.58
C LEU A 92 14.33 -3.96 3.11
N ALA A 93 14.62 -4.99 3.90
CA ALA A 93 14.66 -4.89 5.35
C ALA A 93 15.73 -3.88 5.82
N GLN A 94 16.92 -3.90 5.22
CA GLN A 94 17.98 -2.94 5.48
C GLN A 94 17.58 -1.52 5.10
N GLN A 95 17.06 -1.33 3.88
CA GLN A 95 16.59 -0.03 3.40
C GLN A 95 15.52 0.56 4.31
N TRP A 96 14.56 -0.27 4.73
CA TRP A 96 13.49 0.17 5.61
C TRP A 96 13.96 0.48 7.03
N ALA A 97 14.87 -0.32 7.57
CA ALA A 97 15.52 -0.03 8.86
C ALA A 97 16.28 1.30 8.82
N THR A 98 16.98 1.57 7.72
CA THR A 98 17.68 2.84 7.48
C THR A 98 16.69 4.01 7.42
N LEU A 99 15.61 3.89 6.64
CA LEU A 99 14.57 4.92 6.56
C LEU A 99 13.92 5.16 7.94
N PHE A 100 13.64 4.09 8.68
CA PHE A 100 13.06 4.19 10.02
C PHE A 100 13.99 4.94 10.98
N ALA A 101 15.29 4.68 10.92
CA ALA A 101 16.30 5.42 11.70
C ALA A 101 16.42 6.89 11.27
N LEU A 102 16.55 7.17 9.96
CA LEU A 102 16.66 8.53 9.41
C LEU A 102 15.43 9.39 9.71
N SER A 103 14.26 8.76 9.77
CA SER A 103 13.01 9.43 10.12
C SER A 103 12.71 9.48 11.62
N GLU A 104 13.63 9.03 12.48
CA GLU A 104 13.41 8.97 13.93
C GLU A 104 12.15 8.18 14.30
N GLY A 105 11.91 7.04 13.61
CA GLY A 105 10.77 6.16 13.86
C GLY A 105 9.45 6.59 13.23
N ARG A 106 9.43 7.58 12.34
CA ARG A 106 8.19 8.06 11.66
C ARG A 106 7.74 7.21 10.47
N ALA A 107 8.58 6.30 9.97
CA ALA A 107 8.26 5.50 8.80
C ALA A 107 7.21 4.40 9.11
N ILE A 108 6.22 4.25 8.24
CA ILE A 108 5.14 3.24 8.30
C ILE A 108 5.13 2.46 6.99
N MET A 109 5.32 1.15 7.08
CA MET A 109 5.37 0.30 5.90
C MET A 109 3.97 -0.19 5.50
N GLY A 110 3.31 0.49 4.58
CA GLY A 110 2.10 -0.03 3.96
C GLY A 110 2.45 -0.99 2.83
N VAL A 111 1.99 -2.24 2.92
CA VAL A 111 2.36 -3.32 1.99
C VAL A 111 1.16 -4.05 1.42
N GLY A 112 1.32 -4.62 0.23
CA GLY A 112 0.31 -5.45 -0.40
C GLY A 112 0.89 -6.41 -1.43
N SER A 113 0.11 -7.40 -1.81
CA SER A 113 0.52 -8.39 -2.82
C SER A 113 0.44 -7.87 -4.27
N GLY A 114 0.32 -6.57 -4.43
CA GLY A 114 0.16 -5.89 -5.72
C GLY A 114 -1.30 -5.74 -6.13
N ALA A 115 -1.66 -4.52 -6.53
CA ALA A 115 -2.93 -4.18 -7.16
C ALA A 115 -2.68 -3.80 -8.63
N GLY A 116 -3.57 -4.18 -9.50
CA GLY A 116 -3.49 -3.84 -10.92
C GLY A 116 -3.98 -4.95 -11.81
N THR A 117 -3.91 -4.72 -13.13
CA THR A 117 -4.31 -5.77 -14.06
C THR A 117 -3.33 -6.95 -13.97
N PRO A 118 -3.81 -8.19 -14.14
CA PRO A 118 -2.94 -9.37 -14.15
C PRO A 118 -1.76 -9.24 -15.11
N THR A 119 -1.96 -8.59 -16.25
CA THR A 119 -0.92 -8.38 -17.28
C THR A 119 0.23 -7.52 -16.78
N LEU A 120 -0.06 -6.45 -16.01
CA LEU A 120 0.98 -5.56 -15.48
C LEU A 120 1.79 -6.24 -14.38
N LEU A 121 1.10 -6.87 -13.44
CA LEU A 121 1.77 -7.63 -12.37
C LEU A 121 2.64 -8.75 -12.93
N LYS A 122 2.17 -9.48 -13.96
CA LYS A 122 3.00 -10.50 -14.61
C LYS A 122 4.30 -9.95 -15.15
N ARG A 123 4.28 -8.78 -15.82
CA ARG A 123 5.50 -8.14 -16.33
C ARG A 123 6.49 -7.78 -15.22
N GLU A 124 5.99 -7.31 -14.07
CA GLU A 124 6.83 -7.02 -12.91
C GLU A 124 7.50 -8.31 -12.39
N PHE A 125 6.76 -9.41 -12.33
CA PHE A 125 7.32 -10.73 -11.96
C PHE A 125 8.26 -11.32 -13.03
N GLU A 126 8.00 -11.09 -14.30
CA GLU A 126 8.91 -11.47 -15.40
C GLU A 126 10.26 -10.75 -15.26
N ALA A 127 10.23 -9.43 -15.01
CA ALA A 127 11.44 -8.66 -14.76
C ALA A 127 12.20 -9.15 -13.51
N LEU A 128 11.49 -9.44 -12.43
CA LEU A 128 12.08 -9.99 -11.21
C LEU A 128 12.76 -11.34 -11.45
N ALA A 129 12.13 -12.24 -12.19
CA ALA A 129 12.69 -13.55 -12.51
C ALA A 129 13.94 -13.45 -13.39
N ALA A 130 13.93 -12.54 -14.37
CA ALA A 130 15.08 -12.29 -15.22
C ALA A 130 16.33 -11.81 -14.44
N LEU A 131 16.11 -11.04 -13.36
CA LEU A 131 17.20 -10.52 -12.52
C LEU A 131 17.78 -11.55 -11.55
N ARG A 132 17.06 -12.66 -11.29
CA ARG A 132 17.54 -13.68 -10.33
C ARG A 132 18.56 -14.66 -10.90
N HIS A 133 18.84 -14.61 -12.18
CA HIS A 133 19.74 -15.56 -12.88
C HIS A 133 19.43 -17.05 -12.63
N ASP A 134 18.25 -17.35 -12.15
CA ASP A 134 17.79 -18.71 -11.86
C ASP A 134 16.83 -19.15 -12.96
N SER A 135 17.35 -19.91 -13.91
CA SER A 135 16.59 -20.45 -15.05
C SER A 135 15.47 -21.44 -14.61
N THR A 136 15.45 -21.82 -13.35
CA THR A 136 14.39 -22.70 -12.80
C THR A 136 13.17 -21.91 -12.34
N LEU A 137 13.28 -20.57 -12.20
CA LEU A 137 12.18 -19.70 -11.82
C LEU A 137 11.31 -19.36 -13.03
N ASP A 138 10.16 -19.99 -13.09
CA ASP A 138 9.11 -19.64 -14.03
C ASP A 138 8.37 -18.37 -13.54
N PRO A 139 8.39 -17.24 -14.30
CA PRO A 139 7.69 -16.01 -13.93
C PRO A 139 6.20 -16.21 -13.67
N ALA A 140 5.54 -17.08 -14.45
CA ALA A 140 4.13 -17.37 -14.27
C ALA A 140 3.87 -18.04 -12.91
N ARG A 141 4.74 -18.95 -12.51
CA ARG A 141 4.68 -19.59 -11.17
C ARG A 141 4.91 -18.60 -10.03
N LEU A 142 5.81 -17.64 -10.19
CA LEU A 142 6.00 -16.58 -9.20
C LEU A 142 4.74 -15.73 -9.06
N TYR A 143 4.14 -15.33 -10.17
CA TYR A 143 2.88 -14.59 -10.15
C TYR A 143 1.76 -15.37 -9.46
N ASP A 144 1.59 -16.64 -9.80
CA ASP A 144 0.54 -17.49 -9.20
C ASP A 144 0.75 -17.70 -7.70
N LYS A 145 2.01 -17.74 -7.26
CA LYS A 145 2.41 -17.87 -5.86
C LYS A 145 2.69 -16.54 -5.16
N ARG A 146 2.33 -15.39 -5.79
CA ARG A 146 2.68 -14.05 -5.27
C ARG A 146 2.27 -13.81 -3.82
N GLY A 147 1.15 -14.42 -3.39
CA GLY A 147 0.71 -14.34 -2.01
C GLY A 147 1.64 -15.07 -1.05
N ALA A 148 2.09 -16.27 -1.40
CA ALA A 148 3.05 -17.02 -0.58
C ALA A 148 4.44 -16.36 -0.59
N LEU A 149 4.86 -15.83 -1.74
CA LEU A 149 6.11 -15.06 -1.83
C LEU A 149 6.05 -13.77 -0.99
N PHE A 150 4.89 -13.10 -0.96
CA PHE A 150 4.64 -11.95 -0.08
C PHE A 150 4.76 -12.34 1.40
N ASP A 151 4.11 -13.45 1.79
CA ASP A 151 4.14 -13.95 3.16
C ASP A 151 5.58 -14.24 3.60
N GLU A 152 6.34 -14.94 2.77
CA GLU A 152 7.74 -15.28 3.05
C GLU A 152 8.65 -14.05 3.05
N SER A 153 8.39 -13.06 2.18
CA SER A 153 9.13 -11.79 2.19
C SER A 153 8.93 -11.02 3.49
N LEU A 154 7.71 -10.94 4.00
CA LEU A 154 7.43 -10.25 5.26
C LEU A 154 8.00 -11.00 6.46
N ASP A 155 7.94 -12.34 6.46
CA ASP A 155 8.54 -13.14 7.52
C ASP A 155 10.05 -12.90 7.61
N VAL A 156 10.77 -12.97 6.49
CA VAL A 156 12.20 -12.66 6.42
C VAL A 156 12.50 -11.26 6.94
N MET A 157 11.75 -10.24 6.51
CA MET A 157 11.97 -8.86 6.93
C MET A 157 11.73 -8.68 8.43
N ARG A 158 10.63 -9.20 8.96
CA ARG A 158 10.30 -9.06 10.39
C ARG A 158 11.32 -9.77 11.27
N ARG A 159 11.83 -10.92 10.85
CA ARG A 159 12.88 -11.64 11.56
C ARG A 159 14.21 -10.90 11.53
N LEU A 160 14.59 -10.28 10.39
CA LEU A 160 15.79 -9.44 10.31
C LEU A 160 15.75 -8.22 11.23
N TRP A 161 14.56 -7.67 11.48
CA TRP A 161 14.39 -6.56 12.41
C TRP A 161 14.38 -7.02 13.89
N ALA A 162 13.91 -8.23 14.16
CA ALA A 162 13.74 -8.76 15.52
C ALA A 162 14.94 -9.53 16.03
N GLU A 163 15.56 -10.35 15.18
CA GLU A 163 16.63 -11.29 15.54
C GLU A 163 18.01 -10.70 15.24
N ASP A 164 18.97 -11.03 16.09
CA ASP A 164 20.34 -10.56 15.89
C ASP A 164 21.00 -11.25 14.69
N LYS A 165 20.74 -12.53 14.53
CA LYS A 165 21.26 -13.36 13.45
C LYS A 165 20.33 -14.55 13.23
N PHE A 166 20.00 -14.86 11.98
CA PHE A 166 19.20 -16.04 11.70
C PHE A 166 19.50 -16.66 10.33
N SER A 167 19.19 -17.94 10.22
CA SER A 167 19.17 -18.68 8.97
C SER A 167 17.73 -18.88 8.51
N TYR A 168 17.52 -18.93 7.21
CA TYR A 168 16.22 -19.12 6.61
C TYR A 168 16.23 -20.20 5.55
N SER A 169 15.24 -21.08 5.58
CA SER A 169 15.06 -22.13 4.58
C SER A 169 13.57 -22.24 4.23
N GLY A 170 13.11 -21.34 3.37
CA GLY A 170 11.75 -21.29 2.85
C GLY A 170 11.62 -21.85 1.44
N THR A 171 10.48 -21.57 0.84
CA THR A 171 10.18 -21.95 -0.55
C THR A 171 10.91 -21.08 -1.56
N PHE A 172 11.01 -19.77 -1.26
CA PHE A 172 11.52 -18.77 -2.19
C PHE A 172 12.87 -18.19 -1.77
N PHE A 173 13.17 -18.24 -0.46
CA PHE A 173 14.42 -17.70 0.09
C PHE A 173 15.14 -18.76 0.89
N ARG A 174 16.46 -18.80 0.72
CA ARG A 174 17.35 -19.64 1.53
C ARG A 174 18.65 -18.91 1.73
N PHE A 175 19.07 -18.81 2.99
CA PHE A 175 20.35 -18.24 3.38
C PHE A 175 20.72 -18.68 4.80
N ASP A 176 22.01 -18.57 5.10
CA ASP A 176 22.55 -18.92 6.40
C ASP A 176 23.14 -17.69 7.07
N GLU A 177 22.87 -17.55 8.38
CA GLU A 177 23.52 -16.62 9.28
C GLU A 177 23.56 -15.14 8.84
N VAL A 178 22.43 -14.63 8.35
CA VAL A 178 22.29 -13.20 7.96
C VAL A 178 21.92 -12.35 9.17
N THR A 179 22.49 -11.15 9.25
CA THR A 179 22.21 -10.13 10.25
C THR A 179 22.19 -8.74 9.64
N LEU A 180 21.44 -7.82 10.22
CA LEU A 180 21.55 -6.38 9.95
C LEU A 180 22.58 -5.70 10.85
N GLY A 181 23.11 -6.40 11.87
CA GLY A 181 24.08 -5.85 12.82
C GLY A 181 23.57 -4.54 13.45
N GLU A 182 24.43 -3.52 13.46
CA GLU A 182 24.11 -2.19 14.03
C GLU A 182 23.01 -1.43 13.26
N ALA A 183 22.67 -1.87 12.03
CA ALA A 183 21.58 -1.28 11.25
C ALA A 183 20.19 -1.84 11.65
N ARG A 184 20.13 -2.76 12.62
CA ARG A 184 18.86 -3.27 13.12
C ARG A 184 18.10 -2.15 13.84
N PRO A 185 16.79 -1.96 13.55
CA PRO A 185 16.04 -0.89 14.14
C PRO A 185 15.85 -1.12 15.66
N ALA A 186 15.94 -0.06 16.46
CA ALA A 186 15.74 -0.12 17.90
C ALA A 186 14.30 -0.52 18.31
N ALA A 187 13.35 -0.34 17.41
CA ALA A 187 11.96 -0.76 17.56
C ALA A 187 11.44 -1.32 16.21
N MET A 188 10.47 -2.21 16.28
CA MET A 188 9.86 -2.77 15.06
C MET A 188 9.17 -1.69 14.23
N PRO A 189 9.55 -1.50 12.96
CA PRO A 189 8.83 -0.62 12.06
C PRO A 189 7.37 -1.07 11.91
N PRO A 190 6.37 -0.17 12.03
CA PRO A 190 4.98 -0.52 11.84
C PRO A 190 4.70 -0.99 10.41
N VAL A 191 3.93 -2.08 10.28
CA VAL A 191 3.52 -2.65 9.00
C VAL A 191 2.00 -2.61 8.88
N LEU A 192 1.48 -1.90 7.88
CA LEU A 192 0.08 -1.93 7.50
C LEU A 192 -0.09 -2.87 6.30
N VAL A 193 -0.91 -3.90 6.43
CA VAL A 193 -1.14 -4.85 5.35
C VAL A 193 -2.42 -4.48 4.61
N ALA A 194 -2.30 -4.28 3.29
CA ALA A 194 -3.45 -4.03 2.43
C ALA A 194 -4.25 -5.30 2.19
N ALA A 195 -5.54 -5.24 2.51
CA ALA A 195 -6.46 -6.33 2.33
C ALA A 195 -7.90 -5.83 2.12
N GLY A 196 -8.71 -6.65 1.47
CA GLY A 196 -10.14 -6.41 1.34
C GLY A 196 -10.47 -5.42 0.24
N ILE A 197 -10.57 -5.92 -0.98
CA ILE A 197 -11.33 -5.25 -2.02
C ILE A 197 -12.60 -6.09 -2.19
N TYR A 198 -13.72 -5.52 -1.79
CA TYR A 198 -15.03 -6.10 -2.04
C TYR A 198 -15.71 -5.27 -3.14
N PHE A 199 -16.05 -5.92 -4.23
CA PHE A 199 -16.93 -5.34 -5.23
C PHE A 199 -18.24 -6.12 -5.19
N PRO A 200 -19.32 -5.56 -4.68
CA PRO A 200 -20.64 -6.04 -5.05
C PRO A 200 -20.80 -5.70 -6.54
N LEU A 201 -20.59 -6.67 -7.41
CA LEU A 201 -20.90 -6.49 -8.82
C LEU A 201 -22.42 -6.39 -8.95
N GLN A 202 -22.90 -5.25 -9.39
CA GLN A 202 -24.24 -5.20 -9.96
C GLN A 202 -24.24 -6.00 -11.26
N PRO A 203 -25.29 -6.80 -11.55
CA PRO A 203 -25.40 -7.50 -12.82
C PRO A 203 -25.20 -6.54 -13.98
N GLY A 204 -24.24 -6.83 -14.86
CA GLY A 204 -23.91 -6.00 -16.02
C GLY A 204 -22.89 -4.87 -15.77
N ALA A 205 -22.40 -4.69 -14.55
CA ALA A 205 -21.33 -3.74 -14.30
C ALA A 205 -19.99 -4.24 -14.88
N PRO A 206 -19.21 -3.40 -15.55
CA PRO A 206 -17.91 -3.80 -16.05
C PRO A 206 -16.96 -4.10 -14.89
N VAL A 207 -16.18 -5.15 -15.08
CA VAL A 207 -15.23 -5.62 -14.09
C VAL A 207 -13.96 -4.78 -14.19
N HIS A 208 -13.70 -3.94 -13.19
CA HIS A 208 -12.43 -3.24 -13.08
C HIS A 208 -11.34 -4.15 -12.47
N HIS A 209 -10.10 -4.01 -12.92
CA HIS A 209 -8.89 -4.65 -12.38
C HIS A 209 -8.84 -6.19 -12.42
N GLY A 210 -9.48 -6.83 -13.41
CA GLY A 210 -9.40 -8.29 -13.59
C GLY A 210 -10.21 -9.10 -12.58
N TRP A 211 -11.08 -8.47 -11.82
CA TRP A 211 -12.09 -9.15 -11.02
C TRP A 211 -13.20 -9.63 -11.91
N THR A 212 -13.61 -10.87 -11.78
CA THR A 212 -14.67 -11.49 -12.56
C THR A 212 -15.93 -11.62 -11.72
N GLU A 213 -17.09 -11.79 -12.36
CA GLU A 213 -18.37 -12.02 -11.68
C GLU A 213 -18.31 -13.13 -10.61
N LYS A 214 -17.45 -14.14 -10.81
CA LYS A 214 -17.23 -15.20 -9.82
C LYS A 214 -16.64 -14.71 -8.48
N HIS A 215 -16.10 -13.49 -8.42
CA HIS A 215 -15.58 -12.90 -7.20
C HIS A 215 -16.60 -11.99 -6.49
N ALA A 216 -17.76 -11.75 -7.13
CA ALA A 216 -18.84 -10.94 -6.54
C ALA A 216 -19.37 -11.60 -5.27
N GLY A 217 -19.49 -10.81 -4.23
CA GLY A 217 -19.99 -11.28 -2.92
C GLY A 217 -19.05 -12.25 -2.18
N THR A 218 -17.84 -12.49 -2.69
CA THR A 218 -16.89 -13.39 -2.02
C THR A 218 -15.83 -12.62 -1.26
N PHE A 219 -15.54 -13.08 -0.05
CA PHE A 219 -14.40 -12.62 0.73
C PHE A 219 -13.19 -13.50 0.44
N VAL A 220 -12.13 -12.89 -0.08
CA VAL A 220 -10.86 -13.59 -0.25
C VAL A 220 -10.15 -13.63 1.11
N LEU A 221 -10.20 -14.76 1.81
CA LEU A 221 -9.68 -14.90 3.18
C LEU A 221 -8.15 -14.72 3.30
N GLY A 222 -7.40 -15.03 2.25
CA GLY A 222 -5.93 -14.93 2.28
C GLY A 222 -5.40 -13.57 2.74
N PRO A 223 -5.85 -12.44 2.18
CA PRO A 223 -5.44 -11.11 2.64
C PRO A 223 -5.74 -10.82 4.10
N TYR A 224 -6.91 -11.22 4.62
CA TYR A 224 -7.25 -11.02 6.04
C TYR A 224 -6.35 -11.81 6.98
N LYS A 225 -6.00 -13.04 6.61
CA LYS A 225 -5.00 -13.85 7.33
C LYS A 225 -3.66 -13.14 7.41
N ARG A 226 -3.26 -12.46 6.34
CA ARG A 226 -2.02 -11.70 6.29
C ARG A 226 -2.04 -10.48 7.20
N VAL A 227 -3.15 -9.75 7.25
CA VAL A 227 -3.33 -8.65 8.22
C VAL A 227 -3.11 -9.18 9.63
N ALA A 228 -3.77 -10.28 10.00
CA ALA A 228 -3.65 -10.87 11.32
C ALA A 228 -2.24 -11.40 11.64
N ALA A 229 -1.57 -12.02 10.66
CA ALA A 229 -0.25 -12.63 10.87
C ALA A 229 0.89 -11.61 10.90
N TYR A 230 0.89 -10.65 9.98
CA TYR A 230 2.03 -9.79 9.71
C TYR A 230 1.77 -8.30 9.99
N GLY A 231 0.50 -7.86 10.02
CA GLY A 231 0.13 -6.47 10.16
C GLY A 231 0.14 -5.98 11.60
N ASP A 232 0.64 -4.78 11.81
CA ASP A 232 0.34 -3.95 12.98
C ASP A 232 -0.91 -3.09 12.69
N GLY A 233 -1.37 -3.10 11.45
CA GLY A 233 -2.58 -2.46 10.99
C GLY A 233 -3.10 -3.00 9.66
N TRP A 234 -4.36 -2.67 9.39
CA TRP A 234 -5.05 -2.94 8.14
C TRP A 234 -5.17 -1.65 7.32
N MET A 235 -4.76 -1.73 6.06
CA MET A 235 -4.98 -0.67 5.07
C MET A 235 -5.97 -1.14 4.03
N THR A 236 -6.92 -0.29 3.67
CA THR A 236 -7.91 -0.60 2.65
C THR A 236 -8.30 0.63 1.84
N VAL A 237 -8.98 0.37 0.74
CA VAL A 237 -9.51 1.34 -0.21
C VAL A 237 -10.87 0.86 -0.72
N HIS A 238 -11.64 1.73 -1.33
CA HIS A 238 -12.80 1.38 -2.17
C HIS A 238 -13.96 0.69 -1.41
N LEU A 239 -14.17 1.04 -0.15
CA LEU A 239 -15.24 0.51 0.67
C LEU A 239 -16.20 1.63 1.11
N LYS A 240 -17.48 1.31 1.19
CA LYS A 240 -18.46 2.11 1.92
C LYS A 240 -18.30 1.88 3.43
N PRO A 241 -18.75 2.81 4.29
CA PRO A 241 -18.60 2.65 5.74
C PRO A 241 -19.12 1.31 6.28
N GLU A 242 -20.32 0.89 5.86
CA GLU A 242 -20.92 -0.37 6.28
C GLU A 242 -20.14 -1.61 5.84
N GLU A 243 -19.46 -1.54 4.67
CA GLU A 243 -18.60 -2.60 4.19
C GLU A 243 -17.28 -2.64 4.97
N TYR A 244 -16.77 -1.47 5.34
CA TYR A 244 -15.56 -1.35 6.14
C TYR A 244 -15.71 -2.11 7.47
N ASP A 245 -16.81 -1.91 8.19
CA ASP A 245 -17.08 -2.59 9.45
C ASP A 245 -17.22 -4.10 9.28
N LEU A 246 -17.85 -4.55 8.18
CA LEU A 246 -17.98 -5.97 7.87
C LEU A 246 -16.60 -6.63 7.63
N HIS A 247 -15.72 -5.98 6.88
CA HIS A 247 -14.36 -6.45 6.64
C HIS A 247 -13.53 -6.46 7.93
N TRP A 248 -13.66 -5.39 8.72
CA TRP A 248 -12.98 -5.29 10.01
C TRP A 248 -13.36 -6.41 10.97
N ALA A 249 -14.63 -6.69 11.10
CA ALA A 249 -15.11 -7.80 11.93
C ALA A 249 -14.52 -9.16 11.53
N LYS A 250 -14.34 -9.40 10.24
CA LYS A 250 -13.68 -10.62 9.73
C LYS A 250 -12.19 -10.66 10.07
N ILE A 251 -11.49 -9.54 10.00
CA ILE A 251 -10.07 -9.45 10.39
C ILE A 251 -9.93 -9.74 11.87
N GLN A 252 -10.77 -9.12 12.71
CA GLN A 252 -10.75 -9.32 14.15
C GLN A 252 -11.01 -10.79 14.53
N ALA A 253 -12.08 -11.38 14.03
CA ALA A 253 -12.40 -12.77 14.30
C ALA A 253 -11.22 -13.71 13.91
N HIS A 254 -10.48 -13.39 12.87
CA HIS A 254 -9.32 -14.16 12.44
C HIS A 254 -8.10 -13.94 13.34
N SER A 255 -7.89 -12.70 13.78
CA SER A 255 -6.84 -12.32 14.72
C SER A 255 -7.06 -12.95 16.08
N ASP A 256 -8.28 -12.93 16.60
CA ASP A 256 -8.65 -13.54 17.88
C ASP A 256 -8.44 -15.05 17.86
N ALA A 257 -8.89 -15.72 16.80
CA ALA A 257 -8.80 -17.17 16.67
C ALA A 257 -7.36 -17.69 16.46
N ALA A 258 -6.54 -16.96 15.73
CA ALA A 258 -5.24 -17.45 15.28
C ALA A 258 -4.05 -16.81 16.00
N TYR A 259 -4.19 -15.58 16.53
CA TYR A 259 -3.07 -14.77 17.01
C TYR A 259 -3.31 -14.09 18.36
N GLY A 260 -4.32 -14.50 19.10
CA GLY A 260 -4.58 -14.03 20.48
C GLY A 260 -5.01 -12.57 20.57
N GLY A 261 -5.73 -12.06 19.55
CA GLY A 261 -6.30 -10.71 19.61
C GLY A 261 -5.27 -9.60 19.46
N LYS A 262 -4.32 -9.72 18.55
CA LYS A 262 -3.34 -8.67 18.28
C LYS A 262 -4.04 -7.36 17.92
N PRO A 263 -3.72 -6.22 18.58
CA PRO A 263 -4.26 -4.92 18.21
C PRO A 263 -3.89 -4.57 16.77
N VAL A 264 -4.86 -4.12 15.99
CA VAL A 264 -4.66 -3.78 14.59
C VAL A 264 -5.15 -2.36 14.35
N ALA A 265 -4.25 -1.46 13.91
CA ALA A 265 -4.62 -0.14 13.47
C ALA A 265 -5.41 -0.21 12.15
N LYS A 266 -6.24 0.82 11.91
CA LYS A 266 -7.07 0.92 10.71
C LYS A 266 -6.58 2.08 9.86
N ALA A 267 -6.41 1.86 8.55
CA ALA A 267 -6.11 2.90 7.59
C ALA A 267 -7.04 2.78 6.38
N PHE A 268 -7.67 3.89 6.02
CA PHE A 268 -8.51 3.99 4.84
C PHE A 268 -7.93 5.04 3.88
N ASN A 269 -7.86 4.73 2.61
CA ASN A 269 -7.41 5.64 1.57
C ASN A 269 -8.58 5.94 0.62
N CYS A 270 -8.87 7.22 0.41
CA CYS A 270 -9.87 7.68 -0.55
C CYS A 270 -9.36 8.87 -1.33
N PHE A 271 -9.95 9.12 -2.49
CA PHE A 271 -9.77 10.38 -3.21
C PHE A 271 -10.62 11.47 -2.56
N VAL A 272 -10.10 12.69 -2.53
CA VAL A 272 -10.84 13.83 -2.02
C VAL A 272 -10.82 14.94 -3.10
N ASN A 273 -11.98 15.48 -3.42
CA ASN A 273 -12.08 16.69 -4.26
C ASN A 273 -13.00 17.71 -3.61
N VAL A 274 -12.46 18.88 -3.36
CA VAL A 274 -13.17 20.00 -2.72
C VAL A 274 -13.52 21.04 -3.77
N ASP A 275 -14.81 21.26 -3.99
CA ASP A 275 -15.34 22.32 -4.85
C ASP A 275 -16.67 22.80 -4.27
N PRO A 276 -16.95 24.11 -4.23
CA PRO A 276 -18.25 24.64 -3.76
C PRO A 276 -19.45 24.07 -4.53
N ASP A 277 -19.25 23.65 -5.78
CA ASP A 277 -20.25 22.97 -6.60
C ASP A 277 -20.06 21.44 -6.47
N PRO A 278 -20.98 20.71 -5.81
CA PRO A 278 -20.83 19.27 -5.60
C PRO A 278 -20.87 18.46 -6.91
N VAL A 279 -21.52 18.98 -7.96
CA VAL A 279 -21.57 18.32 -9.27
C VAL A 279 -20.20 18.39 -9.93
N LYS A 280 -19.54 19.55 -9.89
CA LYS A 280 -18.19 19.74 -10.40
C LYS A 280 -17.18 18.92 -9.61
N ALA A 281 -17.28 18.92 -8.28
CA ALA A 281 -16.41 18.12 -7.43
C ALA A 281 -16.46 16.63 -7.83
N ARG A 282 -17.67 16.10 -7.99
CA ARG A 282 -17.88 14.70 -8.37
C ARG A 282 -17.40 14.40 -9.77
N GLN A 283 -17.64 15.29 -10.73
CA GLN A 283 -17.17 15.12 -12.11
C GLN A 283 -15.63 15.10 -12.19
N ALA A 284 -14.97 15.98 -11.45
CA ALA A 284 -13.50 16.01 -11.40
C ALA A 284 -12.91 14.70 -10.88
N VAL A 285 -13.55 14.05 -9.89
CA VAL A 285 -13.17 12.70 -9.44
C VAL A 285 -13.36 11.68 -10.54
N LYS A 286 -14.50 11.69 -11.25
CA LYS A 286 -14.74 10.77 -12.36
C LYS A 286 -13.69 10.90 -13.45
N ASP A 287 -13.34 12.12 -13.83
CA ASP A 287 -12.34 12.41 -14.86
C ASP A 287 -10.97 11.89 -14.43
N HIS A 288 -10.56 12.15 -13.19
CA HIS A 288 -9.30 11.65 -12.64
C HIS A 288 -9.24 10.12 -12.59
N LEU A 289 -10.32 9.47 -12.14
CA LEU A 289 -10.40 8.02 -12.10
C LEU A 289 -10.40 7.40 -13.51
N ALA A 290 -11.04 8.06 -14.48
CA ALA A 290 -11.04 7.63 -15.87
C ALA A 290 -9.63 7.71 -16.50
N ASP A 291 -8.86 8.75 -16.19
CA ASP A 291 -7.47 8.89 -16.61
C ASP A 291 -6.59 7.77 -16.04
N PHE A 292 -6.83 7.39 -14.79
CA PHE A 292 -6.02 6.40 -14.09
C PHE A 292 -6.44 4.95 -14.41
N HIS A 293 -7.73 4.66 -14.46
CA HIS A 293 -8.28 3.30 -14.59
C HIS A 293 -8.88 3.02 -15.95
N GLY A 294 -9.16 4.04 -16.75
CA GLY A 294 -9.91 3.97 -17.99
C GLY A 294 -11.43 4.11 -17.78
N PRO A 295 -12.13 4.78 -18.75
CA PRO A 295 -13.60 4.91 -18.69
C PRO A 295 -14.30 3.58 -19.03
N PRO A 296 -15.61 3.41 -18.64
CA PRO A 296 -16.40 4.36 -17.87
C PRO A 296 -16.21 4.23 -16.35
N ILE A 297 -16.37 5.35 -15.62
CA ILE A 297 -16.41 5.37 -14.15
C ILE A 297 -17.86 5.54 -13.71
N TRP A 298 -18.35 4.56 -13.00
CA TRP A 298 -19.73 4.49 -12.50
C TRP A 298 -19.90 5.28 -11.20
N ASP A 299 -21.11 5.74 -10.90
CA ASP A 299 -21.38 6.49 -9.67
C ASP A 299 -21.07 5.69 -8.42
N ASP A 300 -21.39 4.40 -8.38
CA ASP A 300 -21.06 3.51 -7.27
C ASP A 300 -19.54 3.38 -7.03
N VAL A 301 -18.74 3.48 -8.07
CA VAL A 301 -17.27 3.53 -7.95
C VAL A 301 -16.84 4.81 -7.27
N VAL A 302 -17.41 5.96 -7.66
CA VAL A 302 -17.11 7.25 -7.01
C VAL A 302 -17.50 7.21 -5.54
N ASP A 303 -18.69 6.68 -5.22
CA ASP A 303 -19.21 6.59 -3.85
C ASP A 303 -18.33 5.74 -2.90
N ARG A 304 -17.56 4.80 -3.47
CA ARG A 304 -16.64 3.94 -2.72
C ARG A 304 -15.22 4.51 -2.64
N TRP A 305 -14.82 5.28 -3.64
CA TRP A 305 -13.43 5.64 -3.83
C TRP A 305 -13.13 7.07 -3.42
N ALA A 306 -14.17 7.91 -3.30
CA ALA A 306 -13.97 9.32 -3.12
C ALA A 306 -14.99 9.98 -2.20
N VAL A 307 -14.54 11.06 -1.60
CA VAL A 307 -15.38 12.07 -0.98
C VAL A 307 -15.26 13.35 -1.83
N ALA A 308 -16.38 13.86 -2.35
CA ALA A 308 -16.37 14.99 -3.25
C ALA A 308 -17.52 15.95 -2.94
N GLY A 309 -17.23 17.23 -2.81
CA GLY A 309 -18.24 18.27 -2.52
C GLY A 309 -17.65 19.53 -1.89
N PRO A 310 -18.52 20.40 -1.36
CA PRO A 310 -18.11 21.61 -0.67
C PRO A 310 -17.41 21.29 0.67
N PRO A 311 -16.57 22.21 1.17
CA PRO A 311 -15.75 21.99 2.37
C PRO A 311 -16.53 21.49 3.58
N GLU A 312 -17.71 22.04 3.83
CA GLU A 312 -18.58 21.65 4.95
C GLU A 312 -19.10 20.21 4.84
N GLN A 313 -19.36 19.72 3.63
CA GLN A 313 -19.76 18.35 3.39
C GLN A 313 -18.57 17.38 3.62
N ILE A 314 -17.37 17.77 3.17
CA ILE A 314 -16.16 16.97 3.38
C ILE A 314 -15.81 16.86 4.87
N ALA A 315 -15.98 17.96 5.61
CA ALA A 315 -15.65 18.01 7.05
C ALA A 315 -16.64 17.25 7.94
N SER A 316 -17.86 16.96 7.45
CA SER A 316 -18.92 16.27 8.21
C SER A 316 -19.06 14.78 7.88
N GLY A 317 -18.42 14.30 6.84
CA GLY A 317 -18.44 12.89 6.38
C GLY A 317 -17.24 12.15 6.82
#